data_506b9256ed46ec89fdea9f07510a08bf
#
_entry.id   506b9256ed46ec89fdea9f07510a08bf
#
_cell.length_a   1.000
_cell.length_b   1.000
_cell.length_c   1.000
_cell.angle_alpha   90.00
_cell.angle_beta   90.00
_cell.angle_gamma   90.00
#
_symmetry.space_group_name_H-M   'P 1'
#
loop_
_entity.id
_entity.type
_entity.pdbx_description
1 polymer ?
#
loop_
_entity_poly.entity_id
_entity_poly.type
_entity_poly.pdbx_seq_one_letter_code
_entity_poly.pdbx_strand_id
1 'polypeptide(L)'
;MFVSISGFSLYITISKLVAESVITKRYSQKKILSESFKLSFLISLIVDIIYFSMLKPLVIYFLKDEDLYFPLLTALLLIPLVGISDGLKGYFNGLKNTMTVAMGNLSEQVARIFFSIALLFITLPYGNVAATTSTLLALSLGELVAIIYCLIKLKKNPPIDFPNTSGELKAILNISIPNTLSRILGNFTYFLEPIIYTCILSYLGYDVLTIHTEYTIIDAYSIPLLTFISFLPVAIASSIVP
;
A
#
# COMPACT_ATOMS: atom_id res chain seq x y z
N MET A 1 -3.45 -0.47 7.67
CA MET A 1 -3.89 -1.88 7.77
C MET A 1 -4.70 -2.33 6.57
N PHE A 2 -5.88 -1.76 6.24
CA PHE A 2 -6.71 -2.18 5.09
C PHE A 2 -5.98 -2.14 3.75
N VAL A 3 -5.22 -1.10 3.45
CA VAL A 3 -4.38 -1.00 2.24
C VAL A 3 -3.35 -2.13 2.16
N SER A 4 -2.76 -2.51 3.28
CA SER A 4 -1.79 -3.62 3.32
C SER A 4 -2.43 -4.99 3.09
N ILE A 5 -3.71 -5.16 3.44
CA ILE A 5 -4.48 -6.37 3.18
C ILE A 5 -4.81 -6.46 1.68
N SER A 6 -5.24 -5.34 1.07
CA SER A 6 -5.63 -5.30 -0.34
C SER A 6 -4.48 -5.63 -1.29
N GLY A 7 -3.26 -5.21 -0.95
CA GLY A 7 -2.06 -5.59 -1.71
C GLY A 7 -1.78 -7.09 -1.71
N PHE A 8 -2.40 -7.88 -0.81
CA PHE A 8 -2.36 -9.34 -0.72
C PHE A 8 -0.95 -9.92 -0.91
N SER A 9 0.07 -9.19 -0.47
CA SER A 9 1.50 -9.52 -0.66
C SER A 9 1.87 -9.87 -2.11
N LEU A 10 1.13 -9.31 -3.08
CA LEU A 10 1.28 -9.63 -4.51
C LEU A 10 2.66 -9.26 -5.03
N TYR A 11 3.26 -8.17 -4.54
CA TYR A 11 4.62 -7.81 -4.93
C TYR A 11 5.62 -8.97 -4.74
N ILE A 12 5.65 -9.56 -3.55
CA ILE A 12 6.56 -10.67 -3.23
C ILE A 12 6.16 -11.93 -4.00
N THR A 13 4.86 -12.23 -4.03
CA THR A 13 4.33 -13.45 -4.65
C THR A 13 4.59 -13.48 -6.15
N ILE A 14 4.25 -12.41 -6.86
CA ILE A 14 4.46 -12.30 -8.31
C ILE A 14 5.95 -12.28 -8.62
N SER A 15 6.75 -11.53 -7.86
CA SER A 15 8.20 -11.49 -8.02
C SER A 15 8.81 -12.89 -7.95
N LYS A 16 8.45 -13.68 -6.95
CA LYS A 16 8.94 -15.06 -6.80
C LYS A 16 8.49 -15.97 -7.94
N LEU A 17 7.19 -15.97 -8.28
CA LEU A 17 6.64 -16.84 -9.31
C LEU A 17 7.15 -16.47 -10.72
N VAL A 18 7.32 -15.19 -11.01
CA VAL A 18 7.90 -14.73 -12.28
C VAL A 18 9.37 -15.12 -12.37
N ALA A 19 10.16 -14.93 -11.30
CA ALA A 19 11.55 -15.37 -11.27
C ALA A 19 11.67 -16.90 -11.47
N GLU A 20 10.82 -17.69 -10.82
CA GLU A 20 10.74 -19.14 -11.03
C GLU A 20 10.36 -19.48 -12.48
N SER A 21 9.39 -18.76 -13.06
CA SER A 21 8.93 -19.00 -14.44
C SER A 21 10.00 -18.78 -15.50
N VAL A 22 10.91 -17.83 -15.25
CA VAL A 22 12.05 -17.56 -16.16
C VAL A 22 13.00 -18.77 -16.24
N ILE A 23 13.20 -19.46 -15.11
CA ILE A 23 14.15 -20.58 -15.02
C ILE A 23 13.48 -21.89 -15.40
N THR A 24 12.34 -22.20 -14.80
CA THR A 24 11.70 -23.52 -14.87
C THR A 24 10.67 -23.64 -16.00
N LYS A 25 10.16 -22.52 -16.52
CA LYS A 25 9.06 -22.45 -17.49
C LYS A 25 7.78 -23.18 -17.01
N ARG A 26 7.68 -23.41 -15.70
CA ARG A 26 6.57 -24.15 -15.07
C ARG A 26 5.27 -23.39 -15.09
N TYR A 27 5.33 -22.06 -14.96
CA TYR A 27 4.20 -21.15 -14.92
C TYR A 27 4.25 -20.15 -16.05
N SER A 28 3.07 -19.78 -16.60
CA SER A 28 2.97 -18.71 -17.59
C SER A 28 2.97 -17.35 -16.89
N GLN A 29 3.87 -16.45 -17.28
CA GLN A 29 3.94 -15.09 -16.76
C GLN A 29 2.65 -14.32 -17.00
N LYS A 30 2.05 -14.52 -18.17
CA LYS A 30 0.77 -13.90 -18.54
C LYS A 30 -0.37 -14.37 -17.64
N LYS A 31 -0.43 -15.68 -17.35
CA LYS A 31 -1.44 -16.24 -16.43
C LYS A 31 -1.20 -15.77 -14.99
N ILE A 32 0.06 -15.76 -14.51
CA ILE A 32 0.38 -15.22 -13.17
C ILE A 32 -0.16 -13.81 -13.02
N LEU A 33 0.14 -12.90 -13.97
CA LEU A 33 -0.36 -11.53 -13.91
C LEU A 33 -1.88 -11.45 -13.97
N SER A 34 -2.51 -12.17 -14.91
CA SER A 34 -3.96 -12.15 -15.08
C SER A 34 -4.69 -12.65 -13.84
N GLU A 35 -4.27 -13.79 -13.28
CA GLU A 35 -4.89 -14.35 -12.07
C GLU A 35 -4.61 -13.49 -10.83
N SER A 36 -3.41 -12.91 -10.73
CA SER A 36 -3.08 -11.99 -9.64
C SER A 36 -3.93 -10.72 -9.68
N PHE A 37 -4.19 -10.14 -10.85
CA PHE A 37 -5.04 -8.97 -10.96
C PHE A 37 -6.51 -9.26 -10.66
N LYS A 38 -7.04 -10.41 -11.11
CA LYS A 38 -8.40 -10.84 -10.75
C LYS A 38 -8.52 -11.01 -9.23
N LEU A 39 -7.55 -11.67 -8.63
CA LEU A 39 -7.51 -11.90 -7.19
C LEU A 39 -7.38 -10.58 -6.41
N SER A 40 -6.49 -9.69 -6.85
CA SER A 40 -6.34 -8.35 -6.27
C SER A 40 -7.65 -7.57 -6.32
N PHE A 41 -8.31 -7.55 -7.45
CA PHE A 41 -9.59 -6.86 -7.62
C PHE A 41 -10.68 -7.44 -6.72
N LEU A 42 -10.78 -8.78 -6.63
CA LEU A 42 -11.75 -9.42 -5.75
C LEU A 42 -11.49 -9.11 -4.28
N ILE A 43 -10.23 -9.19 -3.84
CA ILE A 43 -9.85 -8.92 -2.45
C ILE A 43 -10.03 -7.44 -2.12
N SER A 44 -9.63 -6.53 -3.01
CA SER A 44 -9.84 -5.09 -2.79
C SER A 44 -11.31 -4.74 -2.66
N LEU A 45 -12.18 -5.35 -3.48
CA LEU A 45 -13.62 -5.15 -3.38
C LEU A 45 -14.18 -5.62 -2.02
N ILE A 46 -13.74 -6.78 -1.53
CA ILE A 46 -14.16 -7.28 -0.20
C ILE A 46 -13.65 -6.35 0.90
N VAL A 47 -12.39 -5.93 0.81
CA VAL A 47 -11.78 -5.01 1.78
C VAL A 47 -12.48 -3.65 1.77
N ASP A 48 -12.83 -3.13 0.58
CA ASP A 48 -13.57 -1.88 0.43
C ASP A 48 -14.96 -1.95 1.07
N ILE A 49 -15.70 -3.04 0.87
CA ILE A 49 -17.02 -3.24 1.50
C ILE A 49 -16.89 -3.27 3.03
N ILE A 50 -15.91 -4.01 3.55
CA ILE A 50 -15.65 -4.09 5.00
C ILE A 50 -15.24 -2.72 5.54
N TYR A 51 -14.30 -2.05 4.87
CA TYR A 51 -13.82 -0.73 5.26
C TYR A 51 -14.94 0.30 5.26
N PHE A 52 -15.75 0.35 4.21
CA PHE A 52 -16.89 1.26 4.11
C PHE A 52 -17.93 1.03 5.22
N SER A 53 -18.24 -0.23 5.53
CA SER A 53 -19.17 -0.57 6.62
C SER A 53 -18.63 -0.18 8.01
N MET A 54 -17.32 -0.25 8.19
CA MET A 54 -16.65 0.12 9.44
C MET A 54 -16.32 1.63 9.56
N LEU A 55 -16.41 2.38 8.45
CA LEU A 55 -15.98 3.78 8.43
C LEU A 55 -16.71 4.67 9.43
N LYS A 56 -18.04 4.62 9.45
CA LYS A 56 -18.86 5.40 10.42
C LYS A 56 -18.56 5.03 11.88
N PRO A 57 -18.60 3.74 12.28
CA PRO A 57 -18.21 3.35 13.63
C PRO A 57 -16.79 3.79 14.00
N LEU A 58 -15.85 3.70 13.07
CA LEU A 58 -14.46 4.09 13.29
C LEU A 58 -14.33 5.58 13.60
N VAL A 59 -14.99 6.43 12.82
CA VAL A 59 -14.95 7.89 12.97
C VAL A 59 -15.65 8.32 14.26
N ILE A 60 -16.84 7.80 14.54
CA ILE A 60 -17.67 8.25 15.67
C ILE A 60 -17.16 7.68 17.00
N TYR A 61 -16.88 6.38 17.08
CA TYR A 61 -16.60 5.72 18.36
C TYR A 61 -15.10 5.63 18.68
N PHE A 62 -14.23 5.43 17.67
CA PHE A 62 -12.79 5.23 17.88
C PHE A 62 -11.99 6.52 17.74
N LEU A 63 -12.21 7.29 16.66
CA LEU A 63 -11.48 8.52 16.42
C LEU A 63 -12.13 9.73 17.07
N LYS A 64 -13.45 9.67 17.34
CA LYS A 64 -14.25 10.75 17.96
C LYS A 64 -14.12 12.08 17.21
N ASP A 65 -13.95 12.05 15.90
CA ASP A 65 -13.76 13.20 15.04
C ASP A 65 -14.48 12.97 13.70
N GLU A 66 -15.67 13.56 13.56
CA GLU A 66 -16.52 13.40 12.37
C GLU A 66 -15.89 14.06 11.11
N ASP A 67 -15.01 15.02 11.28
CA ASP A 67 -14.30 15.68 10.19
C ASP A 67 -13.39 14.72 9.40
N LEU A 68 -13.01 13.61 10.01
CA LEU A 68 -12.20 12.58 9.37
C LEU A 68 -12.98 11.66 8.41
N TYR A 69 -14.32 11.76 8.36
CA TYR A 69 -15.14 10.88 7.52
C TYR A 69 -14.80 11.00 6.03
N PHE A 70 -14.80 12.21 5.48
CA PHE A 70 -14.48 12.45 4.07
C PHE A 70 -13.03 12.12 3.73
N PRO A 71 -12.02 12.55 4.50
CA PRO A 71 -10.64 12.12 4.30
C PRO A 71 -10.49 10.60 4.23
N LEU A 72 -11.03 9.87 5.19
CA LEU A 72 -10.94 8.41 5.22
C LEU A 72 -11.72 7.73 4.09
N LEU A 73 -12.82 8.32 3.64
CA LEU A 73 -13.58 7.81 2.48
C LEU A 73 -12.72 7.75 1.21
N THR A 74 -11.77 8.66 1.05
CA THR A 74 -10.87 8.67 -0.12
C THR A 74 -9.93 7.47 -0.16
N ALA A 75 -9.68 6.81 0.97
CA ALA A 75 -8.86 5.60 1.03
C ALA A 75 -9.47 4.42 0.24
N LEU A 76 -10.79 4.42 -0.01
CA LEU A 76 -11.44 3.45 -0.89
C LEU A 76 -10.86 3.45 -2.30
N LEU A 77 -10.46 4.61 -2.82
CA LEU A 77 -9.80 4.71 -4.12
C LEU A 77 -8.37 4.15 -4.10
N LEU A 78 -7.67 4.32 -2.99
CA LEU A 78 -6.28 3.88 -2.83
C LEU A 78 -6.18 2.34 -2.76
N ILE A 79 -7.13 1.69 -2.09
CA ILE A 79 -7.11 0.25 -1.80
C ILE A 79 -6.93 -0.60 -3.08
N PRO A 80 -7.74 -0.47 -4.15
CA PRO A 80 -7.54 -1.27 -5.36
C PRO A 80 -6.30 -0.86 -6.16
N LEU A 81 -5.92 0.41 -6.14
CA LEU A 81 -4.76 0.91 -6.89
C LEU A 81 -3.45 0.31 -6.37
N VAL A 82 -3.29 0.21 -5.05
CA VAL A 82 -2.09 -0.39 -4.44
C VAL A 82 -1.93 -1.85 -4.87
N GLY A 83 -3.01 -2.63 -4.90
CA GLY A 83 -2.93 -4.02 -5.35
C GLY A 83 -2.47 -4.19 -6.80
N ILE A 84 -2.93 -3.32 -7.69
CA ILE A 84 -2.51 -3.30 -9.10
C ILE A 84 -1.05 -2.84 -9.22
N SER A 85 -0.66 -1.79 -8.52
CA SER A 85 0.69 -1.25 -8.50
C SER A 85 1.70 -2.29 -8.00
N ASP A 86 1.41 -2.94 -6.87
CA ASP A 86 2.22 -4.01 -6.30
C ASP A 86 2.39 -5.19 -7.26
N GLY A 87 1.32 -5.57 -7.95
CA GLY A 87 1.36 -6.62 -8.96
C GLY A 87 2.29 -6.30 -10.13
N LEU A 88 2.21 -5.09 -10.67
CA LEU A 88 3.07 -4.63 -11.76
C LEU A 88 4.54 -4.51 -11.32
N LYS A 89 4.78 -3.88 -10.18
CA LYS A 89 6.14 -3.76 -9.61
C LYS A 89 6.74 -5.13 -9.30
N GLY A 90 5.94 -6.06 -8.77
CA GLY A 90 6.34 -7.45 -8.51
C GLY A 90 6.75 -8.19 -9.78
N TYR A 91 6.04 -7.99 -10.88
CA TYR A 91 6.40 -8.56 -12.18
C TYR A 91 7.80 -8.11 -12.65
N PHE A 92 8.07 -6.81 -12.65
CA PHE A 92 9.37 -6.29 -13.06
C PHE A 92 10.49 -6.71 -12.10
N ASN A 93 10.22 -6.79 -10.81
CA ASN A 93 11.18 -7.28 -9.82
C ASN A 93 11.53 -8.74 -10.07
N GLY A 94 10.54 -9.59 -10.39
CA GLY A 94 10.77 -11.00 -10.76
C GLY A 94 11.58 -11.19 -12.02
N LEU A 95 11.52 -10.24 -12.95
CA LEU A 95 12.39 -10.19 -14.14
C LEU A 95 13.79 -9.62 -13.84
N LYS A 96 14.12 -9.32 -12.59
CA LYS A 96 15.34 -8.62 -12.16
C LYS A 96 15.50 -7.21 -12.78
N ASN A 97 14.40 -6.61 -13.27
CA ASN A 97 14.39 -5.25 -13.78
C ASN A 97 14.09 -4.25 -12.64
N THR A 98 15.03 -4.20 -11.69
CA THR A 98 14.93 -3.33 -10.50
C THR A 98 14.88 -1.84 -10.85
N MET A 99 15.49 -1.44 -11.98
CA MET A 99 15.43 -0.05 -12.44
C MET A 99 14.01 0.38 -12.78
N THR A 100 13.20 -0.47 -13.41
CA THR A 100 11.79 -0.14 -13.68
C THR A 100 11.00 -0.01 -12.38
N VAL A 101 11.28 -0.85 -11.38
CA VAL A 101 10.63 -0.76 -10.06
C VAL A 101 11.02 0.53 -9.34
N ALA A 102 12.32 0.85 -9.32
CA ALA A 102 12.85 2.07 -8.69
C ALA A 102 12.26 3.35 -9.33
N MET A 103 12.22 3.40 -10.66
CA MET A 103 11.62 4.53 -11.38
C MET A 103 10.10 4.60 -11.21
N GLY A 104 9.42 3.46 -11.06
CA GLY A 104 8.00 3.41 -10.71
C GLY A 104 7.75 4.03 -9.34
N ASN A 105 8.53 3.64 -8.32
CA ASN A 105 8.44 4.20 -6.98
C ASN A 105 8.81 5.70 -6.96
N LEU A 106 9.83 6.09 -7.72
CA LEU A 106 10.22 7.51 -7.83
C LEU A 106 9.09 8.34 -8.46
N SER A 107 8.52 7.87 -9.58
CA SER A 107 7.42 8.57 -10.25
C SER A 107 6.19 8.70 -9.35
N GLU A 108 5.88 7.66 -8.56
CA GLU A 108 4.84 7.68 -7.53
C GLU A 108 5.10 8.81 -6.51
N GLN A 109 6.30 8.85 -5.91
CA GLN A 109 6.61 9.84 -4.87
C GLN A 109 6.62 11.27 -5.41
N VAL A 110 7.20 11.48 -6.59
CA VAL A 110 7.21 12.81 -7.25
C VAL A 110 5.78 13.26 -7.56
N ALA A 111 4.96 12.38 -8.11
CA ALA A 111 3.55 12.68 -8.40
C ALA A 111 2.77 12.95 -7.11
N ARG A 112 2.97 12.16 -6.06
CA ARG A 112 2.35 12.34 -4.74
C ARG A 112 2.66 13.71 -4.16
N ILE A 113 3.93 14.12 -4.15
CA ILE A 113 4.35 15.44 -3.66
C ILE A 113 3.71 16.54 -4.50
N PHE A 114 3.80 16.43 -5.83
CA PHE A 114 3.23 17.42 -6.74
C PHE A 114 1.72 17.59 -6.54
N PHE A 115 0.96 16.50 -6.56
CA PHE A 115 -0.49 16.55 -6.37
C PHE A 115 -0.88 16.98 -4.95
N SER A 116 -0.13 16.57 -3.92
CA SER A 116 -0.39 17.03 -2.55
C SER A 116 -0.27 18.54 -2.44
N ILE A 117 0.80 19.12 -2.96
CA ILE A 117 1.01 20.58 -2.93
C ILE A 117 -0.05 21.28 -3.78
N ALA A 118 -0.27 20.84 -5.02
CA ALA A 118 -1.22 21.48 -5.93
C ALA A 118 -2.65 21.45 -5.40
N LEU A 119 -3.11 20.30 -4.91
CA LEU A 119 -4.45 20.15 -4.37
C LEU A 119 -4.62 20.89 -3.04
N LEU A 120 -3.59 20.88 -2.19
CA LEU A 120 -3.61 21.62 -0.92
C LEU A 120 -3.83 23.12 -1.16
N PHE A 121 -3.10 23.73 -2.09
CA PHE A 121 -3.28 25.16 -2.43
C PHE A 121 -4.69 25.47 -2.92
N ILE A 122 -5.33 24.57 -3.65
CA ILE A 122 -6.68 24.75 -4.16
C ILE A 122 -7.73 24.58 -3.03
N THR A 123 -7.51 23.62 -2.13
CA THR A 123 -8.53 23.21 -1.15
C THR A 123 -8.41 23.91 0.21
N LEU A 124 -7.25 24.48 0.51
CA LEU A 124 -7.01 25.21 1.77
C LEU A 124 -8.07 26.28 2.08
N PRO A 125 -8.55 27.09 1.11
CA PRO A 125 -9.60 28.08 1.35
C PRO A 125 -10.95 27.49 1.75
N TYR A 126 -11.18 26.19 1.45
CA TYR A 126 -12.44 25.49 1.76
C TYR A 126 -12.44 24.81 3.14
N GLY A 127 -11.36 24.96 3.91
CA GLY A 127 -11.23 24.46 5.27
C GLY A 127 -10.38 23.20 5.41
N ASN A 128 -10.09 22.84 6.66
CA ASN A 128 -9.16 21.76 6.99
C ASN A 128 -9.60 20.39 6.48
N VAL A 129 -10.89 20.08 6.52
CA VAL A 129 -11.44 18.81 6.01
C VAL A 129 -11.18 18.65 4.54
N ALA A 130 -11.41 19.69 3.73
CA ALA A 130 -11.14 19.68 2.30
C ALA A 130 -9.64 19.53 2.01
N ALA A 131 -8.79 20.24 2.76
CA ALA A 131 -7.35 20.16 2.63
C ALA A 131 -6.83 18.74 2.95
N THR A 132 -7.27 18.13 4.04
CA THR A 132 -6.88 16.75 4.42
C THR A 132 -7.39 15.72 3.39
N THR A 133 -8.65 15.87 2.95
CA THR A 133 -9.24 15.00 1.94
C THR A 133 -8.44 15.02 0.63
N SER A 134 -8.05 16.21 0.18
CA SER A 134 -7.27 16.39 -1.04
C SER A 134 -5.87 15.80 -0.94
N THR A 135 -5.23 15.90 0.22
CA THR A 135 -3.91 15.31 0.46
C THR A 135 -3.97 13.77 0.40
N LEU A 136 -5.02 13.16 0.95
CA LEU A 136 -5.23 11.72 0.84
C LEU A 136 -5.57 11.29 -0.60
N LEU A 137 -6.31 12.10 -1.36
CA LEU A 137 -6.53 11.86 -2.79
C LEU A 137 -5.22 11.88 -3.59
N ALA A 138 -4.26 12.73 -3.22
CA ALA A 138 -2.96 12.79 -3.86
C ALA A 138 -2.17 11.47 -3.76
N LEU A 139 -2.39 10.67 -2.70
CA LEU A 139 -1.82 9.33 -2.58
C LEU A 139 -2.32 8.42 -3.71
N SER A 140 -3.63 8.43 -3.96
CA SER A 140 -4.25 7.65 -5.04
C SER A 140 -3.78 8.10 -6.42
N LEU A 141 -3.60 9.41 -6.63
CA LEU A 141 -3.05 9.96 -7.88
C LEU A 141 -1.58 9.56 -8.07
N GLY A 142 -0.78 9.51 -7.02
CA GLY A 142 0.58 9.00 -7.06
C GLY A 142 0.65 7.54 -7.53
N GLU A 143 -0.18 6.68 -6.95
CA GLU A 143 -0.29 5.27 -7.38
C GLU A 143 -0.72 5.13 -8.85
N LEU A 144 -1.68 5.95 -9.30
CA LEU A 144 -2.10 5.96 -10.71
C LEU A 144 -0.94 6.27 -11.66
N VAL A 145 -0.10 7.24 -11.32
CA VAL A 145 1.08 7.59 -12.14
C VAL A 145 2.07 6.43 -12.19
N ALA A 146 2.32 5.75 -11.06
CA ALA A 146 3.17 4.57 -11.02
C ALA A 146 2.61 3.41 -11.88
N ILE A 147 1.29 3.17 -11.79
CA ILE A 147 0.60 2.17 -12.61
C ILE A 147 0.76 2.49 -14.08
N ILE A 148 0.48 3.73 -14.50
CA ILE A 148 0.63 4.17 -15.90
C ILE A 148 2.06 3.96 -16.39
N TYR A 149 3.06 4.35 -15.60
CA TYR A 149 4.46 4.13 -15.91
C TYR A 149 4.78 2.64 -16.12
N CYS A 150 4.37 1.79 -15.17
CA CYS A 150 4.58 0.35 -15.25
C CYS A 150 3.85 -0.28 -16.45
N LEU A 151 2.63 0.15 -16.77
CA LEU A 151 1.88 -0.32 -17.95
C LEU A 151 2.57 0.05 -19.27
N ILE A 152 3.15 1.26 -19.37
CA ILE A 152 3.94 1.67 -20.54
C ILE A 152 5.17 0.76 -20.70
N LYS A 153 5.83 0.43 -19.59
CA LYS A 153 6.97 -0.50 -19.60
C LYS A 153 6.54 -1.94 -19.92
N LEU A 154 5.38 -2.37 -19.45
CA LEU A 154 4.83 -3.69 -19.74
C LEU A 154 4.51 -3.88 -21.22
N LYS A 155 4.02 -2.85 -21.90
CA LYS A 155 3.81 -2.88 -23.36
C LYS A 155 5.11 -3.09 -24.13
N LYS A 156 6.24 -2.59 -23.63
CA LYS A 156 7.57 -2.78 -24.23
C LYS A 156 8.18 -4.14 -23.92
N ASN A 157 7.82 -4.75 -22.80
CA ASN A 157 8.29 -6.04 -22.33
C ASN A 157 7.08 -6.92 -21.96
N PRO A 158 6.33 -7.44 -22.93
CA PRO A 158 5.11 -8.20 -22.68
C PRO A 158 5.42 -9.50 -21.94
N PRO A 159 4.50 -9.95 -21.07
CA PRO A 159 4.65 -11.19 -20.35
C PRO A 159 4.62 -12.39 -21.29
N ILE A 160 5.55 -13.33 -21.10
CA ILE A 160 5.68 -14.53 -21.91
C ILE A 160 4.55 -15.49 -21.53
N ASP A 161 3.92 -16.05 -22.56
CA ASP A 161 2.90 -17.09 -22.39
C ASP A 161 3.53 -18.45 -22.67
N PHE A 162 3.46 -19.36 -21.70
CA PHE A 162 3.87 -20.73 -21.87
C PHE A 162 2.62 -21.60 -22.02
N PRO A 163 2.43 -22.31 -23.14
CA PRO A 163 1.28 -23.21 -23.32
C PRO A 163 1.35 -24.38 -22.33
N ASN A 164 0.17 -24.90 -21.97
CA ASN A 164 -0.01 -26.07 -21.10
C ASN A 164 0.46 -25.89 -19.63
N THR A 165 0.54 -24.67 -19.12
CA THR A 165 0.78 -24.44 -17.69
C THR A 165 -0.55 -24.43 -16.93
N SER A 166 -0.55 -24.94 -15.70
CA SER A 166 -1.71 -24.96 -14.81
C SER A 166 -1.29 -24.87 -13.35
N GLY A 167 -2.18 -24.37 -12.51
CA GLY A 167 -1.94 -24.28 -11.07
C GLY A 167 -1.35 -22.95 -10.61
N GLU A 168 -1.30 -21.93 -11.48
CA GLU A 168 -0.79 -20.58 -11.15
C GLU A 168 -1.58 -19.96 -10.00
N LEU A 169 -2.91 -20.05 -10.01
CA LEU A 169 -3.77 -19.54 -8.94
C LEU A 169 -3.43 -20.20 -7.59
N LYS A 170 -3.27 -21.54 -7.58
CA LYS A 170 -2.89 -22.27 -6.36
C LYS A 170 -1.51 -21.86 -5.85
N ALA A 171 -0.57 -21.66 -6.77
CA ALA A 171 0.78 -21.18 -6.41
C ALA A 171 0.73 -19.77 -5.82
N ILE A 172 -0.07 -18.86 -6.41
CA ILE A 172 -0.28 -17.50 -5.89
C ILE A 172 -0.85 -17.58 -4.48
N LEU A 173 -1.93 -18.31 -4.26
CA LEU A 173 -2.59 -18.43 -2.95
C LEU A 173 -1.66 -19.01 -1.88
N ASN A 174 -0.91 -20.06 -2.20
CA ASN A 174 0.01 -20.71 -1.26
C ASN A 174 1.12 -19.78 -0.76
N ILE A 175 1.51 -18.77 -1.55
CA ILE A 175 2.53 -17.81 -1.16
C ILE A 175 1.88 -16.57 -0.54
N SER A 176 0.81 -16.07 -1.15
CA SER A 176 0.19 -14.81 -0.73
C SER A 176 -0.50 -14.92 0.64
N ILE A 177 -1.19 -16.04 0.92
CA ILE A 177 -1.95 -16.19 2.18
C ILE A 177 -1.03 -16.10 3.41
N PRO A 178 0.04 -16.92 3.55
CA PRO A 178 0.91 -16.84 4.72
C PRO A 178 1.58 -15.46 4.86
N ASN A 179 2.06 -14.89 3.74
CA ASN A 179 2.70 -13.58 3.76
C ASN A 179 1.73 -12.47 4.16
N THR A 180 0.48 -12.53 3.69
CA THR A 180 -0.54 -11.55 4.06
C THR A 180 -0.92 -11.67 5.53
N LEU A 181 -1.08 -12.89 6.05
CA LEU A 181 -1.34 -13.11 7.48
C LEU A 181 -0.22 -12.54 8.36
N SER A 182 1.04 -12.78 8.00
CA SER A 182 2.19 -12.21 8.71
C SER A 182 2.19 -10.68 8.68
N ARG A 183 1.85 -10.08 7.55
CA ARG A 183 1.72 -8.60 7.42
C ARG A 183 0.55 -8.04 8.22
N ILE A 184 -0.58 -8.75 8.27
CA ILE A 184 -1.75 -8.35 9.08
C ILE A 184 -1.36 -8.32 10.55
N LEU A 185 -0.72 -9.38 11.05
CA LEU A 185 -0.27 -9.46 12.45
C LEU A 185 0.70 -8.32 12.80
N GLY A 186 1.68 -8.04 11.93
CA GLY A 186 2.61 -6.92 12.11
C GLY A 186 1.90 -5.56 12.12
N ASN A 187 1.02 -5.32 11.13
CA ASN A 187 0.29 -4.06 11.03
C ASN A 187 -0.79 -3.87 12.10
N PHE A 188 -1.26 -4.95 12.71
CA PHE A 188 -2.24 -4.88 13.80
C PHE A 188 -1.64 -4.18 15.04
N THR A 189 -0.37 -4.38 15.31
CA THR A 189 0.34 -3.68 16.39
C THR A 189 0.34 -2.17 16.16
N TYR A 190 0.71 -1.73 14.95
CA TYR A 190 0.67 -0.30 14.58
C TYR A 190 -0.74 0.30 14.60
N PHE A 191 -1.76 -0.50 14.33
CA PHE A 191 -3.16 -0.04 14.43
C PHE A 191 -3.60 0.14 15.89
N LEU A 192 -3.17 -0.73 16.79
CA LEU A 192 -3.50 -0.65 18.21
C LEU A 192 -2.74 0.46 18.95
N GLU A 193 -1.54 0.79 18.49
CA GLU A 193 -0.66 1.75 19.14
C GLU A 193 -1.34 3.08 19.47
N PRO A 194 -1.93 3.85 18.51
CA PRO A 194 -2.59 5.12 18.79
C PRO A 194 -3.81 4.95 19.70
N ILE A 195 -4.53 3.83 19.57
CA ILE A 195 -5.71 3.54 20.40
C ILE A 195 -5.31 3.35 21.86
N ILE A 196 -4.31 2.50 22.10
CA ILE A 196 -3.81 2.22 23.45
C ILE A 196 -3.21 3.49 24.07
N TYR A 197 -2.42 4.23 23.31
CA TYR A 197 -1.84 5.50 23.73
C TYR A 197 -2.91 6.49 24.18
N THR A 198 -3.91 6.71 23.34
CA THR A 198 -5.03 7.62 23.65
C THR A 198 -5.84 7.15 24.84
N CYS A 199 -6.15 5.86 24.93
CA CYS A 199 -6.93 5.31 26.06
C CYS A 199 -6.20 5.48 27.40
N ILE A 200 -4.90 5.18 27.46
CA ILE A 200 -4.11 5.26 28.70
C ILE A 200 -3.98 6.71 29.16
N LEU A 201 -3.62 7.63 28.26
CA LEU A 201 -3.45 9.04 28.63
C LEU A 201 -4.75 9.74 28.97
N SER A 202 -5.85 9.40 28.29
CA SER A 202 -7.18 9.87 28.68
C SER A 202 -7.60 9.37 30.06
N TYR A 203 -7.26 8.13 30.42
CA TYR A 203 -7.49 7.56 31.76
C TYR A 203 -6.69 8.30 32.83
N LEU A 204 -5.46 8.74 32.51
CA LEU A 204 -4.61 9.53 33.39
C LEU A 204 -5.05 11.01 33.50
N GLY A 205 -6.09 11.43 32.78
CA GLY A 205 -6.67 12.78 32.86
C GLY A 205 -6.02 13.81 31.95
N TYR A 206 -5.22 13.39 30.97
CA TYR A 206 -4.68 14.31 29.97
C TYR A 206 -5.76 14.76 28.99
N ASP A 207 -5.67 16.01 28.54
CA ASP A 207 -6.56 16.57 27.52
C ASP A 207 -6.33 15.93 26.15
N VAL A 208 -7.42 15.71 25.40
CA VAL A 208 -7.40 15.07 24.08
C VAL A 208 -6.49 15.80 23.09
N LEU A 209 -6.50 17.14 23.11
CA LEU A 209 -5.65 17.93 22.23
C LEU A 209 -4.16 17.72 22.54
N THR A 210 -3.81 17.66 23.82
CA THR A 210 -2.43 17.38 24.27
C THR A 210 -2.01 15.98 23.82
N ILE A 211 -2.86 14.98 24.00
CA ILE A 211 -2.59 13.58 23.60
C ILE A 211 -2.30 13.51 22.09
N HIS A 212 -3.15 14.13 21.25
CA HIS A 212 -2.97 14.13 19.82
C HIS A 212 -1.70 14.87 19.38
N THR A 213 -1.38 15.98 20.03
CA THR A 213 -0.17 16.75 19.73
C THR A 213 1.10 15.96 20.05
N GLU A 214 1.17 15.36 21.23
CA GLU A 214 2.30 14.56 21.67
C GLU A 214 2.46 13.30 20.81
N TYR A 215 1.36 12.60 20.51
CA TYR A 215 1.41 11.44 19.61
C TYR A 215 1.90 11.82 18.20
N THR A 216 1.45 12.96 17.68
CA THR A 216 1.90 13.46 16.37
C THR A 216 3.39 13.76 16.36
N ILE A 217 3.94 14.32 17.44
CA ILE A 217 5.38 14.58 17.56
C ILE A 217 6.16 13.25 17.54
N ILE A 218 5.66 12.24 18.23
CA ILE A 218 6.31 10.92 18.26
C ILE A 218 6.26 10.25 16.88
N ASP A 219 5.07 10.16 16.29
CA ASP A 219 4.84 9.40 15.06
C ASP A 219 5.37 10.12 13.79
N ALA A 220 5.16 11.44 13.68
CA ALA A 220 5.54 12.19 12.50
C ALA A 220 7.00 12.69 12.49
N TYR A 221 7.64 12.83 13.65
CA TYR A 221 9.02 13.35 13.72
C TYR A 221 9.99 12.34 14.33
N SER A 222 9.70 11.78 15.51
CA SER A 222 10.65 10.97 16.24
C SER A 222 10.87 9.59 15.58
N ILE A 223 9.80 8.90 15.23
CA ILE A 223 9.89 7.57 14.59
C ILE A 223 10.57 7.64 13.22
N PRO A 224 10.24 8.56 12.28
CA PRO A 224 10.92 8.67 11.01
C PRO A 224 12.42 8.97 11.14
N LEU A 225 12.83 9.82 12.10
CA LEU A 225 14.24 10.10 12.35
C LEU A 225 15.01 8.86 12.84
N LEU A 226 14.42 8.09 13.75
CA LEU A 226 15.02 6.85 14.25
C LEU A 226 15.09 5.76 13.18
N THR A 227 14.03 5.62 12.37
CA THR A 227 13.95 4.61 11.30
C THR A 227 14.83 4.96 10.10
N PHE A 228 15.14 6.25 9.88
CA PHE A 228 16.05 6.67 8.81
C PHE A 228 17.44 6.03 8.95
N ILE A 229 17.93 5.87 10.17
CA ILE A 229 19.22 5.22 10.43
C ILE A 229 19.18 3.73 10.05
N SER A 230 18.03 3.06 10.22
CA SER A 230 17.84 1.65 9.89
C SER A 230 17.75 1.37 8.38
N PHE A 231 17.55 2.40 7.56
CA PHE A 231 17.49 2.27 6.09
C PHE A 231 18.79 1.75 5.49
N LEU A 232 19.95 2.19 6.00
CA LEU A 232 21.26 1.78 5.52
C LEU A 232 21.52 0.27 5.65
N PRO A 233 21.37 -0.36 6.82
CA PRO A 233 21.49 -1.81 6.96
C PRO A 233 20.53 -2.60 6.07
N VAL A 234 19.28 -2.15 5.92
CA VAL A 234 18.27 -2.79 5.06
C VAL A 234 18.66 -2.70 3.58
N ALA A 235 19.15 -1.54 3.12
CA ALA A 235 19.61 -1.36 1.75
C ALA A 235 20.82 -2.26 1.44
N ILE A 236 21.77 -2.37 2.37
CA ILE A 236 22.94 -3.26 2.24
C ILE A 236 22.46 -4.72 2.22
N ALA A 237 21.62 -5.14 3.15
CA ALA A 237 21.10 -6.50 3.21
C ALA A 237 20.35 -6.88 1.93
N SER A 238 19.52 -5.99 1.39
CA SER A 238 18.77 -6.23 0.15
C SER A 238 19.66 -6.32 -1.09
N SER A 239 20.83 -5.69 -1.08
CA SER A 239 21.81 -5.77 -2.17
C SER A 239 22.67 -7.03 -2.16
N ILE A 240 22.80 -7.67 -0.99
CA ILE A 240 23.62 -8.89 -0.81
C ILE A 240 22.82 -10.18 -1.12
N VAL A 241 21.48 -10.11 -0.98
CA VAL A 241 20.62 -11.25 -1.33
C VAL A 241 20.39 -11.25 -2.84
N PRO A 242 20.98 -12.18 -3.59
CA PRO A 242 20.80 -12.28 -5.03
C PRO A 242 19.42 -12.77 -5.41
#